data_8ac5281da7cd2991f509d84678dba4e3
#
_entry.id   8ac5281da7cd2991f509d84678dba4e3
#
_cell.length_a   1.000
_cell.length_b   1.000
_cell.length_c   1.000
_cell.angle_alpha   90.00
_cell.angle_beta   90.00
_cell.angle_gamma   90.00
#
_symmetry.space_group_name_H-M   'P 1'
#
loop_
_entity.id
_entity.type
_entity.pdbx_description
1 polymer ?
#
loop_
_entity_poly.entity_id
_entity_poly.type
_entity_poly.pdbx_seq_one_letter_code
_entity_poly.pdbx_strand_id
1 'polypeptide(L)'
;MKRIFICNYGYSSNWIMGKIADDIQTEAMKKGYVCNQGDYKDYAGEEICYHLNHHVATPFKGAEHNSVFYTHLNDSLQEKAFYQARDLFDSYICMSPEDAQYLIELGFPKERVHGRILAIRNTYIKPLSIGIFSRCYPDGRKNEKWLLDYCATHEEAKNVNFVFLGDGWGNTVNELNRMNCSYEWHNASRHLPFEYQFQQNKLASLDYYIYMGMDGGAMGTYDAYAQNVPLCVTFDGFHKAIPYLDNVFDNENTFCEQLDIIVKRHCQRLNFFKNNTATLYFEWLFGVWEGKSDDLISDHDRKCLSYDNVVDKKRQQYYPIGLNSIKKAIVRYFMRKRYSRMK
;
A
#
# COMPACT_ATOMS: atom_id res chain seq x y z
N MET A 1 -20.62 15.97 22.44
CA MET A 1 -19.68 15.52 21.41
C MET A 1 -18.54 14.83 22.16
N LYS A 2 -18.24 13.57 21.85
CA LYS A 2 -17.20 12.83 22.58
C LYS A 2 -15.81 13.40 22.29
N ARG A 3 -14.98 13.45 23.32
CA ARG A 3 -13.57 13.87 23.23
C ARG A 3 -12.70 12.63 23.16
N ILE A 4 -11.68 12.68 22.30
CA ILE A 4 -10.79 11.58 22.01
C ILE A 4 -9.38 11.95 22.49
N PHE A 5 -8.70 11.05 23.16
CA PHE A 5 -7.28 11.15 23.50
C PHE A 5 -6.48 10.02 22.87
N ILE A 6 -5.46 10.37 22.09
CA ILE A 6 -4.52 9.43 21.51
C ILE A 6 -3.24 9.43 22.34
N CYS A 7 -3.04 8.39 23.14
CA CYS A 7 -1.83 8.22 23.93
C CYS A 7 -0.71 7.69 23.01
N ASN A 8 0.11 8.60 22.51
CA ASN A 8 1.23 8.30 21.62
C ASN A 8 2.56 8.10 22.36
N TYR A 9 2.57 8.21 23.70
CA TYR A 9 3.75 8.02 24.55
C TYR A 9 4.95 8.91 24.18
N GLY A 10 4.69 10.11 23.67
CA GLY A 10 5.73 11.06 23.27
C GLY A 10 6.43 10.73 21.96
N TYR A 11 5.92 9.82 21.15
CA TYR A 11 6.46 9.56 19.81
C TYR A 11 6.29 10.80 18.92
N SER A 12 7.39 11.21 18.30
CA SER A 12 7.35 12.35 17.35
C SER A 12 6.65 11.97 16.05
N SER A 13 6.12 12.97 15.35
CA SER A 13 5.51 12.83 14.00
C SER A 13 6.46 12.27 12.94
N ASN A 14 7.75 12.20 13.22
CA ASN A 14 8.73 11.55 12.33
C ASN A 14 8.81 10.04 12.53
N TRP A 15 8.21 9.51 13.58
CA TRP A 15 8.14 8.09 13.87
C TRP A 15 6.76 7.54 13.49
N ILE A 16 6.68 6.25 13.12
CA ILE A 16 5.45 5.65 12.59
C ILE A 16 4.26 5.81 13.55
N MET A 17 4.44 5.63 14.86
CA MET A 17 3.37 5.77 15.84
C MET A 17 2.89 7.22 15.99
N GLY A 18 3.81 8.19 15.92
CA GLY A 18 3.44 9.61 15.88
C GLY A 18 2.66 9.96 14.61
N LYS A 19 3.06 9.40 13.46
CA LYS A 19 2.31 9.59 12.20
C LYS A 19 0.90 9.01 12.27
N ILE A 20 0.73 7.84 12.87
CA ILE A 20 -0.59 7.23 13.10
C ILE A 20 -1.44 8.15 13.98
N ALA A 21 -0.87 8.68 15.05
CA ALA A 21 -1.56 9.61 15.93
C ALA A 21 -2.04 10.86 15.18
N ASP A 22 -1.14 11.49 14.42
CA ASP A 22 -1.43 12.69 13.62
C ASP A 22 -2.54 12.45 12.59
N ASP A 23 -2.51 11.31 11.91
CA ASP A 23 -3.52 10.98 10.89
C ASP A 23 -4.89 10.72 11.51
N ILE A 24 -4.96 9.98 12.62
CA ILE A 24 -6.22 9.75 13.36
C ILE A 24 -6.76 11.06 13.94
N GLN A 25 -5.91 11.89 14.53
CA GLN A 25 -6.31 13.21 15.04
C GLN A 25 -6.85 14.09 13.91
N THR A 26 -6.17 14.12 12.77
CA THR A 26 -6.59 14.91 11.61
C THR A 26 -7.98 14.47 11.12
N GLU A 27 -8.24 13.19 10.98
CA GLU A 27 -9.54 12.68 10.53
C GLU A 27 -10.63 12.90 11.58
N ALA A 28 -10.32 12.74 12.86
CA ALA A 28 -11.25 13.05 13.95
C ALA A 28 -11.67 14.52 13.91
N MET A 29 -10.73 15.44 13.77
CA MET A 29 -11.00 16.88 13.69
C MET A 29 -11.80 17.25 12.43
N LYS A 30 -11.53 16.66 11.28
CA LYS A 30 -12.34 16.84 10.06
C LYS A 30 -13.80 16.45 10.25
N LYS A 31 -14.06 15.43 11.07
CA LYS A 31 -15.41 14.96 11.44
C LYS A 31 -16.04 15.78 12.57
N GLY A 32 -15.34 16.79 13.08
CA GLY A 32 -15.84 17.70 14.12
C GLY A 32 -15.62 17.21 15.56
N TYR A 33 -14.86 16.13 15.78
CA TYR A 33 -14.53 15.67 17.14
C TYR A 33 -13.42 16.53 17.76
N VAL A 34 -13.43 16.67 19.08
CA VAL A 34 -12.28 17.19 19.83
C VAL A 34 -11.32 16.03 20.05
N CYS A 35 -10.14 16.11 19.46
CA CYS A 35 -9.14 15.06 19.54
C CYS A 35 -7.79 15.62 19.95
N ASN A 36 -7.28 15.16 21.10
CA ASN A 36 -5.96 15.50 21.63
C ASN A 36 -5.03 14.31 21.50
N GLN A 37 -3.72 14.58 21.44
CA GLN A 37 -2.71 13.54 21.50
C GLN A 37 -1.56 13.97 22.42
N GLY A 38 -0.90 13.00 23.00
CA GLY A 38 0.22 13.28 23.91
C GLY A 38 0.74 12.06 24.66
N ASP A 39 1.56 12.33 25.67
CA ASP A 39 2.03 11.31 26.59
C ASP A 39 0.93 10.97 27.62
N TYR A 40 1.13 9.92 28.38
CA TYR A 40 0.20 9.44 29.41
C TYR A 40 -0.24 10.53 30.41
N LYS A 41 0.67 11.42 30.75
CA LYS A 41 0.41 12.54 31.69
C LYS A 41 -0.49 13.65 31.14
N ASP A 42 -0.65 13.70 29.82
CA ASP A 42 -1.38 14.77 29.12
C ASP A 42 -2.89 14.46 29.01
N TYR A 43 -3.33 13.28 29.50
CA TYR A 43 -4.74 12.91 29.57
C TYR A 43 -5.52 13.85 30.50
N ALA A 44 -6.60 14.42 30.00
CA ALA A 44 -7.43 15.43 30.68
C ALA A 44 -8.89 14.99 30.91
N GLY A 45 -9.15 13.66 30.89
CA GLY A 45 -10.49 13.13 31.14
C GLY A 45 -11.35 13.01 29.88
N GLU A 46 -10.73 12.71 28.74
CA GLU A 46 -11.44 12.40 27.50
C GLU A 46 -12.20 11.07 27.62
N GLU A 47 -13.34 10.98 26.91
CA GLU A 47 -14.23 9.83 27.01
C GLU A 47 -13.69 8.60 26.27
N ILE A 48 -12.96 8.80 25.16
CA ILE A 48 -12.35 7.72 24.36
C ILE A 48 -10.83 7.85 24.41
N CYS A 49 -10.16 6.77 24.78
CA CYS A 49 -8.69 6.71 24.86
C CYS A 49 -8.13 5.64 23.94
N TYR A 50 -7.20 6.02 23.06
CA TYR A 50 -6.53 5.13 22.14
C TYR A 50 -5.02 5.07 22.42
N HIS A 51 -4.55 3.92 22.88
CA HIS A 51 -3.17 3.68 23.25
C HIS A 51 -2.39 3.08 22.09
N LEU A 52 -1.41 3.78 21.54
CA LEU A 52 -0.65 3.35 20.37
C LEU A 52 0.51 2.37 20.69
N ASN A 53 0.74 2.05 21.96
CA ASN A 53 1.79 1.12 22.34
C ASN A 53 1.28 0.09 23.36
N HIS A 54 0.90 -1.08 22.87
CA HIS A 54 0.38 -2.18 23.70
C HIS A 54 1.38 -2.69 24.76
N HIS A 55 2.68 -2.50 24.55
CA HIS A 55 3.69 -3.00 25.48
C HIS A 55 3.71 -2.27 26.83
N VAL A 56 3.30 -1.01 26.85
CA VAL A 56 3.33 -0.15 28.04
C VAL A 56 1.96 0.38 28.40
N ALA A 57 0.95 0.08 27.60
CA ALA A 57 -0.39 0.61 27.77
C ALA A 57 -1.00 0.22 29.12
N THR A 58 -1.63 1.18 29.75
CA THR A 58 -2.45 1.02 30.95
C THR A 58 -3.72 1.85 30.76
N PRO A 59 -4.93 1.27 30.93
CA PRO A 59 -6.18 2.01 30.72
C PRO A 59 -6.27 3.25 31.60
N PHE A 60 -6.84 4.33 31.09
CA PHE A 60 -7.15 5.52 31.86
C PHE A 60 -8.42 5.30 32.68
N LYS A 61 -8.35 5.57 33.96
CA LYS A 61 -9.54 5.57 34.83
C LYS A 61 -10.45 6.74 34.45
N GLY A 62 -11.74 6.46 34.31
CA GLY A 62 -12.74 7.48 33.98
C GLY A 62 -12.97 7.71 32.49
N ALA A 63 -12.17 7.09 31.59
CA ALA A 63 -12.53 6.98 30.21
C ALA A 63 -13.71 6.00 30.05
N GLU A 64 -14.65 6.32 29.17
CA GLU A 64 -15.76 5.43 28.85
C GLU A 64 -15.29 4.24 28.00
N HIS A 65 -14.25 4.45 27.17
CA HIS A 65 -13.67 3.45 26.31
C HIS A 65 -12.15 3.57 26.23
N ASN A 66 -11.44 2.50 26.58
CA ASN A 66 -10.01 2.38 26.43
C ASN A 66 -9.70 1.33 25.35
N SER A 67 -9.08 1.73 24.26
CA SER A 67 -8.59 0.82 23.24
C SER A 67 -7.08 0.82 23.13
N VAL A 68 -6.52 -0.30 22.67
CA VAL A 68 -5.08 -0.44 22.51
C VAL A 68 -4.73 -0.96 21.13
N PHE A 69 -3.74 -0.33 20.51
CA PHE A 69 -3.21 -0.74 19.22
C PHE A 69 -2.17 -1.85 19.38
N TYR A 70 -2.46 -2.98 18.78
CA TYR A 70 -1.59 -4.13 18.71
C TYR A 70 -0.84 -4.16 17.39
N THR A 71 0.48 -4.29 17.43
CA THR A 71 1.32 -4.39 16.24
C THR A 71 1.92 -5.78 16.07
N HIS A 72 2.63 -6.28 17.07
CA HIS A 72 3.29 -7.59 17.07
C HIS A 72 3.83 -7.92 18.44
N LEU A 73 4.08 -9.20 18.68
CA LEU A 73 4.83 -9.70 19.83
C LEU A 73 6.19 -10.19 19.35
N ASN A 74 7.25 -9.85 20.09
CA ASN A 74 8.61 -10.18 19.68
C ASN A 74 9.11 -11.48 20.30
N ASP A 75 8.48 -11.94 21.38
CA ASP A 75 8.87 -13.15 22.09
C ASP A 75 7.75 -13.66 23.02
N SER A 76 7.89 -14.88 23.51
CA SER A 76 6.91 -15.56 24.38
C SER A 76 6.70 -14.87 25.74
N LEU A 77 7.67 -14.10 26.26
CA LEU A 77 7.50 -13.35 27.49
C LEU A 77 6.58 -12.15 27.30
N GLN A 78 6.72 -11.46 26.16
CA GLN A 78 5.83 -10.36 25.78
C GLN A 78 4.43 -10.87 25.50
N GLU A 79 4.30 -12.01 24.82
CA GLU A 79 3.04 -12.69 24.57
C GLU A 79 2.33 -13.00 25.88
N LYS A 80 3.01 -13.64 26.81
CA LYS A 80 2.46 -13.95 28.14
C LYS A 80 2.07 -12.70 28.91
N ALA A 81 2.90 -11.66 28.91
CA ALA A 81 2.62 -10.40 29.59
C ALA A 81 1.42 -9.66 28.98
N PHE A 82 1.28 -9.71 27.65
CA PHE A 82 0.15 -9.11 26.95
C PHE A 82 -1.12 -9.92 27.19
N TYR A 83 -1.04 -11.24 27.15
CA TYR A 83 -2.16 -12.13 27.49
C TYR A 83 -2.70 -11.88 28.90
N GLN A 84 -1.84 -11.61 29.88
CA GLN A 84 -2.27 -11.25 31.23
C GLN A 84 -3.05 -9.91 31.27
N ALA A 85 -2.91 -9.08 30.26
CA ALA A 85 -3.61 -7.81 30.11
C ALA A 85 -4.90 -7.89 29.27
N ARG A 86 -5.31 -9.10 28.82
CA ARG A 86 -6.40 -9.31 27.85
C ARG A 86 -7.78 -8.81 28.31
N ASP A 87 -7.97 -8.63 29.60
CA ASP A 87 -9.25 -8.15 30.15
C ASP A 87 -9.22 -6.66 30.53
N LEU A 88 -8.08 -5.95 30.30
CA LEU A 88 -7.88 -4.58 30.76
C LEU A 88 -8.46 -3.53 29.82
N PHE A 89 -8.57 -3.83 28.52
CA PHE A 89 -9.02 -2.87 27.52
C PHE A 89 -10.39 -3.26 26.96
N ASP A 90 -11.17 -2.25 26.58
CA ASP A 90 -12.47 -2.43 25.97
C ASP A 90 -12.35 -2.92 24.54
N SER A 91 -11.26 -2.54 23.81
CA SER A 91 -10.96 -3.09 22.49
C SER A 91 -9.47 -3.19 22.19
N TYR A 92 -9.12 -4.16 21.34
CA TYR A 92 -7.79 -4.44 20.81
C TYR A 92 -7.83 -4.22 19.31
N ILE A 93 -7.12 -3.21 18.85
CA ILE A 93 -7.09 -2.80 17.45
C ILE A 93 -5.83 -3.38 16.79
N CYS A 94 -6.00 -4.31 15.88
CA CYS A 94 -4.90 -4.99 15.18
C CYS A 94 -4.62 -4.37 13.82
N MET A 95 -3.38 -4.48 13.35
CA MET A 95 -2.96 -3.95 12.05
C MET A 95 -3.59 -4.68 10.86
N SER A 96 -4.05 -5.91 11.10
CA SER A 96 -4.66 -6.76 10.07
C SER A 96 -5.70 -7.70 10.66
N PRO A 97 -6.60 -8.25 9.84
CA PRO A 97 -7.49 -9.34 10.26
C PRO A 97 -6.74 -10.59 10.75
N GLU A 98 -5.55 -10.87 10.19
CA GLU A 98 -4.69 -11.99 10.60
C GLU A 98 -4.17 -11.80 12.03
N ASP A 99 -3.72 -10.58 12.37
CA ASP A 99 -3.29 -10.28 13.73
C ASP A 99 -4.45 -10.35 14.73
N ALA A 100 -5.66 -9.97 14.31
CA ALA A 100 -6.86 -10.11 15.14
C ALA A 100 -7.18 -11.59 15.39
N GLN A 101 -7.15 -12.42 14.35
CA GLN A 101 -7.34 -13.86 14.49
C GLN A 101 -6.29 -14.49 15.42
N TYR A 102 -5.03 -14.08 15.30
CA TYR A 102 -3.96 -14.52 16.18
C TYR A 102 -4.23 -14.19 17.65
N LEU A 103 -4.71 -12.98 17.98
CA LEU A 103 -5.06 -12.62 19.35
C LEU A 103 -6.24 -13.45 19.88
N ILE A 104 -7.24 -13.73 19.04
CA ILE A 104 -8.37 -14.58 19.40
C ILE A 104 -7.90 -16.01 19.73
N GLU A 105 -6.99 -16.56 18.93
CA GLU A 105 -6.38 -17.88 19.16
C GLU A 105 -5.53 -17.92 20.43
N LEU A 106 -4.94 -16.79 20.82
CA LEU A 106 -4.26 -16.62 22.11
C LEU A 106 -5.24 -16.54 23.29
N GLY A 107 -6.55 -16.49 23.05
CA GLY A 107 -7.57 -16.44 24.10
C GLY A 107 -8.00 -15.03 24.51
N PHE A 108 -7.78 -14.02 23.67
CA PHE A 108 -8.40 -12.71 23.85
C PHE A 108 -9.91 -12.79 23.53
N PRO A 109 -10.78 -12.03 24.25
CA PRO A 109 -12.21 -12.01 23.99
C PRO A 109 -12.50 -11.58 22.55
N LYS A 110 -13.15 -12.44 21.76
CA LYS A 110 -13.39 -12.21 20.33
C LYS A 110 -14.14 -10.89 20.06
N GLU A 111 -15.09 -10.57 20.92
CA GLU A 111 -15.91 -9.35 20.84
C GLU A 111 -15.13 -8.05 21.09
N ARG A 112 -13.90 -8.14 21.59
CA ARG A 112 -13.02 -7.00 21.85
C ARG A 112 -11.86 -6.90 20.88
N VAL A 113 -11.68 -7.86 19.97
CA VAL A 113 -10.55 -7.91 19.06
C VAL A 113 -11.00 -7.55 17.66
N HIS A 114 -10.42 -6.49 17.11
CA HIS A 114 -10.79 -5.93 15.81
C HIS A 114 -9.54 -5.79 14.94
N GLY A 115 -9.63 -6.19 13.68
CA GLY A 115 -8.51 -6.15 12.73
C GLY A 115 -8.88 -5.48 11.43
N ARG A 116 -8.09 -4.47 11.05
CA ARG A 116 -8.19 -3.83 9.75
C ARG A 116 -6.82 -3.39 9.28
N ILE A 117 -6.60 -3.45 7.96
CA ILE A 117 -5.38 -2.91 7.36
C ILE A 117 -5.26 -1.43 7.72
N LEU A 118 -4.14 -1.09 8.37
CA LEU A 118 -3.87 0.27 8.81
C LEU A 118 -3.65 1.19 7.60
N ALA A 119 -4.62 2.02 7.31
CA ALA A 119 -4.51 3.06 6.30
C ALA A 119 -3.94 4.32 6.94
N ILE A 120 -2.66 4.57 6.72
CA ILE A 120 -1.96 5.76 7.18
C ILE A 120 -1.83 6.71 6.00
N ARG A 121 -2.49 7.86 6.06
CA ARG A 121 -2.43 8.95 5.09
C ARG A 121 -3.11 8.68 3.73
N ASN A 122 -3.42 9.79 3.06
CA ASN A 122 -3.69 9.81 1.63
C ASN A 122 -2.37 9.59 0.89
N THR A 123 -1.98 8.34 0.72
CA THR A 123 -0.76 7.96 0.02
C THR A 123 -0.89 8.34 -1.44
N TYR A 124 0.08 9.08 -1.97
CA TYR A 124 0.16 9.30 -3.41
C TYR A 124 0.39 7.97 -4.12
N ILE A 125 -0.53 7.61 -4.99
CA ILE A 125 -0.40 6.43 -5.82
C ILE A 125 0.16 6.90 -7.16
N LYS A 126 1.38 6.47 -7.47
CA LYS A 126 2.00 6.76 -8.77
C LYS A 126 1.12 6.18 -9.88
N PRO A 127 0.71 6.96 -10.90
CA PRO A 127 0.06 6.42 -12.09
C PRO A 127 0.93 5.37 -12.76
N LEU A 128 0.31 4.39 -13.41
CA LEU A 128 1.03 3.43 -14.23
C LEU A 128 1.56 4.14 -15.48
N SER A 129 2.89 4.21 -15.63
CA SER A 129 3.54 4.85 -16.77
C SER A 129 4.11 3.80 -17.71
N ILE A 130 3.62 3.78 -18.96
CA ILE A 130 4.02 2.83 -20.01
C ILE A 130 4.68 3.61 -21.15
N GLY A 131 5.95 3.31 -21.43
CA GLY A 131 6.73 3.98 -22.47
C GLY A 131 6.72 3.26 -23.81
N ILE A 132 6.61 4.04 -24.90
CA ILE A 132 6.67 3.59 -26.30
C ILE A 132 7.68 4.47 -27.01
N PHE A 133 8.96 4.07 -27.00
CA PHE A 133 10.09 4.86 -27.50
C PHE A 133 10.54 4.35 -28.85
N SER A 134 9.84 4.80 -29.88
CA SER A 134 10.14 4.48 -31.26
C SER A 134 9.53 5.54 -32.20
N ARG A 135 9.89 5.50 -33.45
CA ARG A 135 9.14 6.23 -34.47
C ARG A 135 7.91 5.44 -34.90
N CYS A 136 6.82 6.12 -35.13
CA CYS A 136 5.64 5.56 -35.79
C CYS A 136 5.75 5.84 -37.28
N TYR A 137 5.41 4.87 -38.12
CA TYR A 137 5.47 4.97 -39.56
C TYR A 137 4.09 4.84 -40.17
N PRO A 138 3.80 5.56 -41.28
CA PRO A 138 2.49 5.51 -41.90
C PRO A 138 2.07 4.13 -42.46
N ASP A 139 3.02 3.21 -42.58
CA ASP A 139 2.78 1.84 -43.11
C ASP A 139 2.26 0.86 -42.04
N GLY A 140 2.04 1.33 -40.81
CA GLY A 140 1.47 0.53 -39.74
C GLY A 140 2.38 -0.53 -39.14
N ARG A 141 3.70 -0.56 -39.51
CA ARG A 141 4.66 -1.58 -39.02
C ARG A 141 4.87 -1.56 -37.50
N LYS A 142 4.39 -0.52 -36.83
CA LYS A 142 4.49 -0.39 -35.35
C LYS A 142 3.24 -0.89 -34.63
N ASN A 143 2.25 -1.38 -35.39
CA ASN A 143 1.00 -1.92 -34.85
C ASN A 143 0.32 -1.02 -33.81
N GLU A 144 0.43 0.30 -34.00
CA GLU A 144 -0.18 1.32 -33.13
C GLU A 144 -1.69 1.12 -32.96
N LYS A 145 -2.33 0.50 -33.96
CA LYS A 145 -3.72 0.15 -33.90
C LYS A 145 -4.07 -0.79 -32.76
N TRP A 146 -3.21 -1.73 -32.41
CA TRP A 146 -3.44 -2.67 -31.30
C TRP A 146 -3.61 -1.92 -29.95
N LEU A 147 -2.79 -0.87 -29.74
CA LEU A 147 -2.93 -0.03 -28.56
C LEU A 147 -4.25 0.75 -28.57
N LEU A 148 -4.63 1.31 -29.72
CA LEU A 148 -5.88 2.06 -29.85
C LEU A 148 -7.10 1.16 -29.65
N ASP A 149 -7.10 -0.04 -30.23
CA ASP A 149 -8.19 -1.01 -30.08
C ASP A 149 -8.30 -1.49 -28.62
N TYR A 150 -7.17 -1.70 -27.94
CA TYR A 150 -7.15 -1.97 -26.51
C TYR A 150 -7.78 -0.82 -25.71
N CYS A 151 -7.33 0.42 -25.93
CA CYS A 151 -7.85 1.59 -25.21
C CYS A 151 -9.34 1.85 -25.50
N ALA A 152 -9.83 1.52 -26.69
CA ALA A 152 -11.24 1.66 -27.06
C ALA A 152 -12.15 0.65 -26.35
N THR A 153 -11.63 -0.52 -25.98
CA THR A 153 -12.41 -1.63 -25.43
C THR A 153 -12.22 -1.86 -23.92
N HIS A 154 -11.20 -1.24 -23.30
CA HIS A 154 -10.84 -1.43 -21.88
C HIS A 154 -10.86 -0.10 -21.14
N GLU A 155 -11.90 0.15 -20.36
CA GLU A 155 -12.03 1.36 -19.52
C GLU A 155 -10.84 1.56 -18.56
N GLU A 156 -10.23 0.48 -18.10
CA GLU A 156 -9.07 0.46 -17.22
C GLU A 156 -7.85 1.15 -17.84
N ALA A 157 -7.76 1.25 -19.17
CA ALA A 157 -6.70 1.95 -19.87
C ALA A 157 -6.63 3.45 -19.51
N LYS A 158 -7.72 4.05 -19.03
CA LYS A 158 -7.76 5.43 -18.53
C LYS A 158 -6.92 5.65 -17.27
N ASN A 159 -6.54 4.59 -16.58
CA ASN A 159 -5.65 4.64 -15.41
C ASN A 159 -4.16 4.55 -15.77
N VAL A 160 -3.85 4.53 -17.07
CA VAL A 160 -2.49 4.43 -17.60
C VAL A 160 -2.07 5.77 -18.19
N ASN A 161 -0.82 6.18 -17.93
CA ASN A 161 -0.17 7.27 -18.64
C ASN A 161 0.78 6.68 -19.70
N PHE A 162 0.41 6.85 -20.98
CA PHE A 162 1.22 6.39 -22.11
C PHE A 162 2.27 7.46 -22.46
N VAL A 163 3.55 7.10 -22.42
CA VAL A 163 4.66 8.03 -22.68
C VAL A 163 5.28 7.69 -24.05
N PHE A 164 5.04 8.54 -25.04
CA PHE A 164 5.60 8.38 -26.37
C PHE A 164 6.86 9.24 -26.54
N LEU A 165 7.90 8.63 -27.05
CA LEU A 165 9.11 9.34 -27.42
C LEU A 165 9.52 8.98 -28.85
N GLY A 166 9.42 9.93 -29.76
CA GLY A 166 9.69 9.76 -31.18
C GLY A 166 8.70 10.47 -32.07
N ASP A 167 8.98 10.44 -33.37
CA ASP A 167 8.19 11.07 -34.42
C ASP A 167 7.04 10.17 -34.91
N GLY A 168 6.02 10.79 -35.50
CA GLY A 168 4.93 10.11 -36.18
C GLY A 168 3.72 9.68 -35.35
N TRP A 169 3.73 9.88 -34.03
CA TRP A 169 2.66 9.47 -33.12
C TRP A 169 1.43 10.40 -33.07
N GLY A 170 1.41 11.49 -33.87
CA GLY A 170 0.36 12.51 -33.79
C GLY A 170 -1.06 11.98 -33.94
N ASN A 171 -1.32 11.05 -34.87
CA ASN A 171 -2.65 10.46 -35.02
C ASN A 171 -3.02 9.58 -33.84
N THR A 172 -2.08 8.78 -33.32
CA THR A 172 -2.30 7.89 -32.17
C THR A 172 -2.65 8.69 -30.92
N VAL A 173 -1.89 9.75 -30.61
CA VAL A 173 -2.17 10.58 -29.42
C VAL A 173 -3.47 11.38 -29.55
N ASN A 174 -3.88 11.78 -30.75
CA ASN A 174 -5.17 12.41 -30.98
C ASN A 174 -6.33 11.43 -30.68
N GLU A 175 -6.22 10.17 -31.08
CA GLU A 175 -7.23 9.15 -30.76
C GLU A 175 -7.25 8.83 -29.28
N LEU A 176 -6.10 8.70 -28.61
CA LEU A 176 -6.03 8.52 -27.16
C LEU A 176 -6.71 9.68 -26.41
N ASN A 177 -6.51 10.92 -26.89
CA ASN A 177 -7.19 12.09 -26.32
C ASN A 177 -8.71 12.01 -26.46
N ARG A 178 -9.23 11.57 -27.63
CA ARG A 178 -10.66 11.36 -27.84
C ARG A 178 -11.26 10.30 -26.92
N MET A 179 -10.46 9.29 -26.55
CA MET A 179 -10.84 8.22 -25.62
C MET A 179 -10.64 8.61 -24.15
N ASN A 180 -10.18 9.84 -23.83
CA ASN A 180 -9.81 10.32 -22.50
C ASN A 180 -8.71 9.46 -21.83
N CYS A 181 -7.80 8.88 -22.60
CA CYS A 181 -6.61 8.22 -22.08
C CYS A 181 -5.51 9.25 -21.85
N SER A 182 -4.78 9.09 -20.72
CA SER A 182 -3.67 9.98 -20.40
C SER A 182 -2.44 9.65 -21.24
N TYR A 183 -1.78 10.68 -21.75
CA TYR A 183 -0.52 10.49 -22.47
C TYR A 183 0.43 11.68 -22.30
N GLU A 184 1.70 11.42 -22.52
CA GLU A 184 2.77 12.38 -22.66
C GLU A 184 3.48 12.09 -24.01
N TRP A 185 3.61 13.06 -24.89
CA TRP A 185 4.30 12.86 -26.17
C TRP A 185 5.45 13.82 -26.36
N HIS A 186 6.63 13.26 -26.52
CA HIS A 186 7.86 13.97 -26.88
C HIS A 186 8.18 13.70 -28.35
N ASN A 187 7.85 14.65 -29.19
CA ASN A 187 8.10 14.55 -30.64
C ASN A 187 9.60 14.79 -30.91
N ALA A 188 10.30 13.73 -31.32
CA ALA A 188 11.69 13.79 -31.73
C ALA A 188 11.85 13.34 -33.16
N SER A 189 12.33 14.20 -34.02
CA SER A 189 12.72 13.85 -35.38
C SER A 189 14.23 13.63 -35.50
N ARG A 190 14.68 13.03 -36.61
CA ARG A 190 16.12 12.93 -36.91
C ARG A 190 16.85 14.27 -37.02
N HIS A 191 16.11 15.35 -37.22
CA HIS A 191 16.66 16.73 -37.34
C HIS A 191 16.62 17.48 -36.01
N LEU A 192 15.82 17.02 -35.05
CA LEU A 192 15.70 17.54 -33.69
C LEU A 192 15.71 16.35 -32.72
N PRO A 193 16.85 15.67 -32.57
CA PRO A 193 16.95 14.53 -31.66
C PRO A 193 16.91 15.04 -30.20
N PHE A 194 16.41 14.21 -29.30
CA PHE A 194 16.60 14.44 -27.88
C PHE A 194 18.06 14.19 -27.47
N GLU A 195 18.49 14.89 -26.43
CA GLU A 195 19.70 14.47 -25.72
C GLU A 195 19.50 13.05 -25.16
N TYR A 196 20.52 12.20 -25.33
CA TYR A 196 20.47 10.82 -24.86
C TYR A 196 20.15 10.73 -23.36
N GLN A 197 20.67 11.67 -22.54
CA GLN A 197 20.38 11.75 -21.11
C GLN A 197 18.89 11.98 -20.82
N PHE A 198 18.21 12.79 -21.62
CA PHE A 198 16.75 13.00 -21.50
C PHE A 198 16.01 11.70 -21.73
N GLN A 199 16.35 10.96 -22.79
CA GLN A 199 15.76 9.65 -23.07
C GLN A 199 15.99 8.67 -21.91
N GLN A 200 17.20 8.61 -21.37
CA GLN A 200 17.54 7.75 -20.24
C GLN A 200 16.74 8.10 -18.98
N ASN A 201 16.60 9.39 -18.67
CA ASN A 201 15.80 9.85 -17.53
C ASN A 201 14.32 9.50 -17.69
N LYS A 202 13.78 9.61 -18.91
CA LYS A 202 12.39 9.20 -19.19
C LYS A 202 12.21 7.69 -19.07
N LEU A 203 13.13 6.88 -19.57
CA LEU A 203 13.11 5.43 -19.39
C LEU A 203 13.09 5.05 -17.91
N ALA A 204 13.99 5.63 -17.12
CA ALA A 204 14.08 5.33 -15.68
C ALA A 204 12.78 5.68 -14.90
N SER A 205 11.93 6.53 -15.44
CA SER A 205 10.65 6.92 -14.81
C SER A 205 9.48 5.99 -15.13
N LEU A 206 9.65 5.08 -16.10
CA LEU A 206 8.60 4.16 -16.55
C LEU A 206 8.40 2.99 -15.58
N ASP A 207 7.19 2.46 -15.57
CA ASP A 207 6.87 1.18 -14.92
C ASP A 207 7.01 0.01 -15.90
N TYR A 208 6.74 0.25 -17.19
CA TYR A 208 6.91 -0.71 -18.29
C TYR A 208 7.35 0.00 -19.56
N TYR A 209 8.08 -0.73 -20.40
CA TYR A 209 8.39 -0.35 -21.76
C TYR A 209 7.67 -1.28 -22.73
N ILE A 210 6.97 -0.74 -23.71
CA ILE A 210 6.26 -1.51 -24.73
C ILE A 210 6.88 -1.28 -26.10
N TYR A 211 7.02 -2.36 -26.86
CA TYR A 211 7.33 -2.31 -28.30
C TYR A 211 6.47 -3.27 -29.08
N MET A 212 5.63 -2.74 -29.96
CA MET A 212 4.64 -3.50 -30.75
C MET A 212 5.11 -3.78 -32.20
N GLY A 213 6.22 -3.21 -32.63
CA GLY A 213 6.72 -3.36 -34.00
C GLY A 213 7.20 -4.77 -34.30
N MET A 214 6.99 -5.21 -35.55
CA MET A 214 7.46 -6.49 -36.08
C MET A 214 8.55 -6.26 -37.15
N ASP A 215 9.53 -5.42 -36.83
CA ASP A 215 10.58 -4.97 -37.74
C ASP A 215 11.99 -5.18 -37.14
N GLY A 216 12.16 -6.27 -36.44
CA GLY A 216 13.44 -6.70 -35.89
C GLY A 216 13.81 -6.11 -34.53
N GLY A 217 12.93 -5.30 -33.92
CA GLY A 217 13.12 -4.67 -32.61
C GLY A 217 13.56 -3.21 -32.68
N ALA A 218 13.55 -2.53 -31.53
CA ALA A 218 13.96 -1.15 -31.37
C ALA A 218 15.13 -0.99 -30.40
N MET A 219 16.03 -0.08 -30.68
CA MET A 219 17.15 0.24 -29.77
C MET A 219 16.66 0.72 -28.41
N GLY A 220 15.50 1.42 -28.36
CA GLY A 220 14.86 1.78 -27.08
C GLY A 220 14.55 0.59 -26.18
N THR A 221 14.29 -0.61 -26.72
CA THR A 221 14.15 -1.84 -25.94
C THR A 221 15.47 -2.23 -25.23
N TYR A 222 16.60 -2.08 -25.92
CA TYR A 222 17.91 -2.34 -25.33
C TYR A 222 18.22 -1.38 -24.19
N ASP A 223 17.95 -0.10 -24.39
CA ASP A 223 18.12 0.93 -23.37
C ASP A 223 17.21 0.68 -22.15
N ALA A 224 15.96 0.32 -22.39
CA ALA A 224 15.01 0.00 -21.32
C ALA A 224 15.46 -1.24 -20.52
N TYR A 225 15.92 -2.28 -21.22
CA TYR A 225 16.46 -3.47 -20.59
C TYR A 225 17.70 -3.18 -19.74
N ALA A 226 18.61 -2.35 -20.26
CA ALA A 226 19.81 -1.93 -19.53
C ALA A 226 19.49 -1.16 -18.24
N GLN A 227 18.35 -0.47 -18.19
CA GLN A 227 17.87 0.24 -17.00
C GLN A 227 16.94 -0.57 -16.12
N ASN A 228 16.83 -1.87 -16.36
CA ASN A 228 15.95 -2.76 -15.62
C ASN A 228 14.46 -2.33 -15.65
N VAL A 229 14.02 -1.68 -16.73
CA VAL A 229 12.61 -1.38 -16.97
C VAL A 229 11.95 -2.65 -17.49
N PRO A 230 10.87 -3.12 -16.87
CA PRO A 230 10.13 -4.30 -17.32
C PRO A 230 9.68 -4.14 -18.78
N LEU A 231 9.91 -5.17 -19.60
CA LEU A 231 9.62 -5.14 -21.03
C LEU A 231 8.31 -5.87 -21.35
N CYS A 232 7.54 -5.31 -22.28
CA CYS A 232 6.41 -5.96 -22.94
C CYS A 232 6.57 -5.77 -24.45
N VAL A 233 7.10 -6.77 -25.14
CA VAL A 233 7.62 -6.59 -26.50
C VAL A 233 7.21 -7.74 -27.44
N THR A 234 7.14 -7.43 -28.75
CA THR A 234 7.00 -8.46 -29.78
C THR A 234 8.14 -9.47 -29.70
N PHE A 235 7.81 -10.75 -29.81
CA PHE A 235 8.82 -11.81 -29.84
C PHE A 235 9.40 -11.93 -31.26
N ASP A 236 10.11 -10.89 -31.69
CA ASP A 236 10.69 -10.75 -33.03
C ASP A 236 12.12 -10.20 -33.00
N GLY A 237 12.88 -10.43 -34.05
CA GLY A 237 14.22 -9.92 -34.23
C GLY A 237 15.15 -10.16 -33.05
N PHE A 238 15.90 -9.14 -32.62
CA PHE A 238 16.85 -9.26 -31.52
C PHE A 238 16.19 -9.45 -30.15
N HIS A 239 14.88 -9.18 -30.01
CA HIS A 239 14.18 -9.47 -28.76
C HIS A 239 14.27 -10.94 -28.37
N LYS A 240 14.34 -11.86 -29.37
CA LYS A 240 14.56 -13.30 -29.15
C LYS A 240 15.89 -13.63 -28.47
N ALA A 241 16.85 -12.72 -28.54
CA ALA A 241 18.17 -12.89 -27.91
C ALA A 241 18.26 -12.27 -26.52
N ILE A 242 17.26 -11.50 -26.08
CA ILE A 242 17.23 -10.92 -24.74
C ILE A 242 16.82 -12.02 -23.75
N PRO A 243 17.64 -12.33 -22.72
CA PRO A 243 17.29 -13.34 -21.74
C PRO A 243 16.17 -12.86 -20.78
N TYR A 244 15.38 -13.80 -20.29
CA TYR A 244 14.37 -13.57 -19.24
C TYR A 244 13.30 -12.52 -19.58
N LEU A 245 12.76 -12.56 -20.80
CA LEU A 245 11.60 -11.75 -21.17
C LEU A 245 10.32 -12.44 -20.68
N ASP A 246 9.65 -11.81 -19.71
CA ASP A 246 8.40 -12.35 -19.12
C ASP A 246 7.15 -11.96 -19.90
N ASN A 247 7.13 -10.77 -20.52
CA ASN A 247 5.97 -10.25 -21.21
C ASN A 247 6.26 -10.12 -22.70
N VAL A 248 5.98 -11.20 -23.45
CA VAL A 248 6.16 -11.26 -24.90
C VAL A 248 4.84 -11.55 -25.60
N PHE A 249 4.70 -11.05 -26.81
CA PHE A 249 3.53 -11.28 -27.65
C PHE A 249 3.94 -11.35 -29.11
N ASP A 250 3.10 -11.96 -29.95
CA ASP A 250 3.34 -12.15 -31.39
C ASP A 250 2.19 -11.65 -32.28
N ASN A 251 1.07 -11.31 -31.69
CA ASN A 251 -0.13 -10.81 -32.37
C ASN A 251 -0.95 -9.90 -31.44
N GLU A 252 -2.03 -9.31 -31.99
CA GLU A 252 -2.91 -8.38 -31.27
C GLU A 252 -3.55 -9.02 -30.03
N ASN A 253 -4.03 -10.25 -30.13
CA ASN A 253 -4.70 -10.92 -29.01
C ASN A 253 -3.74 -11.12 -27.84
N THR A 254 -2.54 -11.65 -28.10
CA THR A 254 -1.53 -11.86 -27.07
C THR A 254 -0.97 -10.54 -26.53
N PHE A 255 -0.91 -9.48 -27.35
CA PHE A 255 -0.61 -8.13 -26.88
C PHE A 255 -1.66 -7.63 -25.88
N CYS A 256 -2.96 -7.74 -26.23
CA CYS A 256 -4.05 -7.34 -25.33
C CYS A 256 -4.02 -8.13 -24.01
N GLU A 257 -3.76 -9.43 -24.05
CA GLU A 257 -3.64 -10.27 -22.87
C GLU A 257 -2.49 -9.79 -21.93
N GLN A 258 -1.31 -9.50 -22.49
CA GLN A 258 -0.18 -9.02 -21.70
C GLN A 258 -0.44 -7.63 -21.10
N LEU A 259 -0.99 -6.72 -21.90
CA LEU A 259 -1.32 -5.37 -21.43
C LEU A 259 -2.41 -5.41 -20.37
N ASP A 260 -3.39 -6.28 -20.51
CA ASP A 260 -4.49 -6.48 -19.56
C ASP A 260 -3.97 -6.97 -18.19
N ILE A 261 -3.02 -7.91 -18.19
CA ILE A 261 -2.36 -8.36 -16.94
C ILE A 261 -1.68 -7.19 -16.23
N ILE A 262 -0.95 -6.34 -16.96
CA ILE A 262 -0.24 -5.19 -16.41
C ILE A 262 -1.24 -4.17 -15.84
N VAL A 263 -2.25 -3.80 -16.63
CA VAL A 263 -3.25 -2.78 -16.27
C VAL A 263 -4.13 -3.25 -15.12
N LYS A 264 -4.62 -4.49 -15.16
CA LYS A 264 -5.45 -5.06 -14.06
C LYS A 264 -4.69 -5.11 -12.74
N ARG A 265 -3.41 -5.47 -12.75
CA ARG A 265 -2.57 -5.42 -11.53
C ARG A 265 -2.49 -4.00 -10.95
N HIS A 266 -2.38 -3.00 -11.80
CA HIS A 266 -2.40 -1.61 -11.38
C HIS A 266 -3.77 -1.19 -10.83
N CYS A 267 -4.86 -1.55 -11.50
CA CYS A 267 -6.22 -1.26 -11.05
C CYS A 267 -6.55 -1.93 -9.72
N GLN A 268 -6.09 -3.15 -9.49
CA GLN A 268 -6.21 -3.82 -8.19
C GLN A 268 -5.51 -3.01 -7.08
N ARG A 269 -4.29 -2.49 -7.36
CA ARG A 269 -3.57 -1.60 -6.44
C ARG A 269 -4.34 -0.32 -6.17
N LEU A 270 -4.88 0.33 -7.21
CA LEU A 270 -5.71 1.53 -7.06
C LEU A 270 -6.94 1.27 -6.19
N ASN A 271 -7.65 0.17 -6.46
CA ASN A 271 -8.84 -0.24 -5.70
C ASN A 271 -8.50 -0.54 -4.23
N PHE A 272 -7.36 -1.22 -3.99
CA PHE A 272 -6.90 -1.45 -2.63
C PHE A 272 -6.76 -0.13 -1.85
N PHE A 273 -6.05 0.86 -2.40
CA PHE A 273 -5.86 2.15 -1.72
C PHE A 273 -7.14 2.98 -1.64
N LYS A 274 -8.02 2.89 -2.64
CA LYS A 274 -9.33 3.55 -2.61
C LYS A 274 -10.21 3.03 -1.46
N ASN A 275 -10.11 1.74 -1.16
CA ASN A 275 -10.89 1.09 -0.09
C ASN A 275 -10.18 1.13 1.28
N ASN A 276 -8.91 1.58 1.32
CA ASN A 276 -8.11 1.68 2.53
C ASN A 276 -7.55 3.10 2.69
N THR A 277 -8.44 4.06 2.92
CA THR A 277 -8.08 5.47 3.20
C THR A 277 -8.05 5.73 4.70
N ALA A 278 -7.32 6.77 5.12
CA ALA A 278 -7.31 7.22 6.52
C ALA A 278 -8.71 7.56 7.02
N THR A 279 -9.55 8.17 6.17
CA THR A 279 -10.95 8.48 6.49
C THR A 279 -11.76 7.22 6.79
N LEU A 280 -11.70 6.21 5.91
CA LEU A 280 -12.42 4.94 6.11
C LEU A 280 -11.88 4.14 7.31
N TYR A 281 -10.57 4.24 7.57
CA TYR A 281 -9.98 3.64 8.76
C TYR A 281 -10.48 4.32 10.02
N PHE A 282 -10.53 5.65 10.07
CA PHE A 282 -11.04 6.39 11.22
C PHE A 282 -12.53 6.11 11.45
N GLU A 283 -13.35 6.09 10.39
CA GLU A 283 -14.78 5.77 10.50
C GLU A 283 -15.01 4.38 11.09
N TRP A 284 -14.25 3.39 10.65
CA TRP A 284 -14.28 2.05 11.22
C TRP A 284 -13.81 2.03 12.69
N LEU A 285 -12.69 2.67 12.99
CA LEU A 285 -12.14 2.75 14.35
C LEU A 285 -13.15 3.42 15.31
N PHE A 286 -13.79 4.49 14.85
CA PHE A 286 -14.81 5.15 15.63
C PHE A 286 -16.05 4.27 15.82
N GLY A 287 -16.43 3.49 14.83
CA GLY A 287 -17.48 2.47 14.93
C GLY A 287 -17.16 1.43 16.01
N VAL A 288 -15.90 0.96 16.08
CA VAL A 288 -15.44 0.06 17.16
C VAL A 288 -15.64 0.71 18.53
N TRP A 289 -15.23 1.97 18.69
CA TRP A 289 -15.35 2.68 19.95
C TRP A 289 -16.81 2.93 20.39
N GLU A 290 -17.72 3.00 19.42
CA GLU A 290 -19.17 3.11 19.69
C GLU A 290 -19.90 1.76 19.82
N GLY A 291 -19.19 0.65 19.68
CA GLY A 291 -19.80 -0.69 19.68
C GLY A 291 -20.67 -0.98 18.45
N LYS A 292 -20.45 -0.27 17.35
CA LYS A 292 -21.24 -0.37 16.11
C LYS A 292 -20.49 -1.06 14.96
N SER A 293 -19.26 -1.52 15.19
CA SER A 293 -18.51 -2.16 14.13
C SER A 293 -19.06 -3.57 13.88
N ASP A 294 -19.71 -3.73 12.77
CA ASP A 294 -19.77 -5.03 12.13
C ASP A 294 -18.35 -5.34 11.66
N ASP A 295 -17.76 -6.41 12.17
CA ASP A 295 -16.49 -6.94 11.69
C ASP A 295 -16.70 -7.44 10.25
N LEU A 296 -16.70 -6.50 9.32
CA LEU A 296 -16.60 -6.77 7.89
C LEU A 296 -15.15 -7.21 7.59
N ILE A 297 -14.79 -8.40 8.09
CA ILE A 297 -13.77 -9.19 7.42
C ILE A 297 -14.41 -9.54 6.08
N SER A 298 -14.09 -8.79 5.05
CA SER A 298 -14.62 -9.04 3.72
C SER A 298 -14.22 -10.47 3.30
N ASP A 299 -15.04 -11.13 2.46
CA ASP A 299 -14.67 -12.44 1.91
C ASP A 299 -13.35 -12.39 1.10
N HIS A 300 -12.93 -11.20 0.69
CA HIS A 300 -11.64 -10.96 0.07
C HIS A 300 -10.50 -11.07 1.11
N ASP A 301 -10.68 -10.52 2.30
CA ASP A 301 -9.70 -10.60 3.40
C ASP A 301 -9.59 -12.03 3.91
N ARG A 302 -10.70 -12.81 3.95
CA ARG A 302 -10.69 -14.24 4.28
C ARG A 302 -9.90 -15.10 3.29
N LYS A 303 -9.92 -14.76 1.99
CA LYS A 303 -9.11 -15.47 0.97
C LYS A 303 -7.62 -15.19 1.10
N CYS A 304 -7.24 -14.00 1.58
CA CYS A 304 -5.85 -13.67 1.88
C CYS A 304 -5.33 -14.41 3.13
N LEU A 305 -6.21 -14.77 4.08
CA LEU A 305 -5.88 -15.57 5.27
C LEU A 305 -5.51 -17.03 4.95
N SER A 306 -5.81 -17.53 3.73
CA SER A 306 -5.46 -18.88 3.30
C SER A 306 -4.00 -19.05 2.84
N TYR A 307 -3.18 -18.00 2.92
CA TYR A 307 -1.75 -18.12 2.73
C TYR A 307 -1.10 -18.73 3.97
N ASP A 308 -1.40 -19.98 4.13
CA ASP A 308 -0.81 -21.06 4.91
C ASP A 308 0.31 -20.77 5.92
N ASN A 309 0.09 -21.24 7.16
CA ASN A 309 0.96 -22.08 8.03
C ASN A 309 2.49 -22.00 7.88
N VAL A 310 3.02 -21.33 6.86
CA VAL A 310 4.46 -21.12 6.64
C VAL A 310 5.00 -20.01 7.55
N VAL A 311 4.14 -19.07 7.94
CA VAL A 311 4.54 -17.89 8.72
C VAL A 311 4.74 -18.26 10.21
N ASP A 312 3.90 -19.11 10.77
CA ASP A 312 3.98 -19.48 12.21
C ASP A 312 5.24 -20.28 12.56
N LYS A 313 5.66 -21.19 11.69
CA LYS A 313 6.95 -21.88 11.89
C LYS A 313 8.15 -20.93 11.78
N LYS A 314 8.06 -19.89 10.95
CA LYS A 314 9.12 -18.88 10.82
C LYS A 314 9.16 -17.92 12.01
N ARG A 315 8.01 -17.49 12.56
CA ARG A 315 7.98 -16.62 13.76
C ARG A 315 8.65 -17.29 14.95
N GLN A 316 8.42 -18.57 15.21
CA GLN A 316 9.08 -19.32 16.31
C GLN A 316 10.59 -19.52 16.07
N GLN A 317 11.03 -19.60 14.80
CA GLN A 317 12.45 -19.75 14.46
C GLN A 317 13.26 -18.45 14.55
N TYR A 318 12.63 -17.28 14.29
CA TYR A 318 13.35 -15.99 14.19
C TYR A 318 13.46 -15.20 15.49
N TYR A 319 12.74 -15.55 16.55
CA TYR A 319 12.75 -14.79 17.81
C TYR A 319 12.98 -15.68 19.05
N PRO A 320 14.15 -16.32 19.15
CA PRO A 320 14.48 -17.04 20.38
C PRO A 320 14.60 -16.06 21.56
N ILE A 321 14.20 -16.51 22.74
CA ILE A 321 14.30 -15.73 23.98
C ILE A 321 15.78 -15.44 24.24
N GLY A 322 16.23 -14.22 23.97
CA GLY A 322 17.58 -13.75 24.21
C GLY A 322 17.65 -12.83 25.44
N LEU A 323 18.86 -12.66 25.99
CA LEU A 323 19.15 -11.73 27.09
C LEU A 323 18.60 -10.30 26.86
N ASN A 324 18.56 -9.85 25.58
CA ASN A 324 17.98 -8.56 25.21
C ASN A 324 16.46 -8.51 25.37
N SER A 325 15.76 -9.62 25.17
CA SER A 325 14.30 -9.72 25.37
C SER A 325 13.95 -9.64 26.85
N ILE A 326 14.75 -10.26 27.71
CA ILE A 326 14.59 -10.19 29.15
C ILE A 326 14.81 -8.76 29.66
N LYS A 327 15.87 -8.07 29.19
CA LYS A 327 16.11 -6.65 29.51
C LYS A 327 14.94 -5.76 29.07
N LYS A 328 14.44 -5.96 27.86
CA LYS A 328 13.26 -5.22 27.36
C LYS A 328 12.00 -5.48 28.18
N ALA A 329 11.75 -6.73 28.58
CA ALA A 329 10.60 -7.09 29.42
C ALA A 329 10.69 -6.42 30.81
N ILE A 330 11.88 -6.39 31.42
CA ILE A 330 12.13 -5.72 32.70
C ILE A 330 11.88 -4.21 32.57
N VAL A 331 12.44 -3.55 31.56
CA VAL A 331 12.22 -2.12 31.30
C VAL A 331 10.72 -1.81 31.14
N ARG A 332 9.99 -2.62 30.37
CA ARG A 332 8.54 -2.45 30.17
C ARG A 332 7.74 -2.67 31.44
N TYR A 333 8.11 -3.65 32.27
CA TYR A 333 7.49 -3.85 33.57
C TYR A 333 7.64 -2.61 34.46
N PHE A 334 8.85 -2.02 34.53
CA PHE A 334 9.08 -0.80 35.29
C PHE A 334 8.36 0.40 34.72
N MET A 335 8.27 0.53 33.39
CA MET A 335 7.48 1.59 32.74
C MET A 335 6.00 1.45 33.09
N ARG A 336 5.40 0.25 32.95
CA ARG A 336 4.00 0.02 33.38
C ARG A 336 3.78 0.36 34.84
N LYS A 337 4.69 -0.05 35.74
CA LYS A 337 4.60 0.25 37.17
C LYS A 337 4.76 1.75 37.47
N ARG A 338 5.59 2.45 36.70
CA ARG A 338 5.71 3.90 36.77
C ARG A 338 4.41 4.60 36.37
N TYR A 339 3.84 4.25 35.22
CA TYR A 339 2.56 4.81 34.74
C TYR A 339 1.38 4.44 35.66
N SER A 340 1.36 3.23 36.25
CA SER A 340 0.30 2.83 37.19
C SER A 340 0.38 3.56 38.56
N ARG A 341 1.52 4.17 38.90
CA ARG A 341 1.70 4.96 40.15
C ARG A 341 1.43 6.45 39.96
N MET A 342 1.28 6.91 38.70
CA MET A 342 0.89 8.29 38.36
C MET A 342 -0.64 8.50 38.41
N LYS A 343 -1.33 7.57 39.07
CA LYS A 343 -2.76 7.57 39.35
C LYS A 343 -3.10 8.37 40.60
#